data_dcb2d7b3dfe5792b9dde5b1f98c111a2
#
_entry.id   dcb2d7b3dfe5792b9dde5b1f98c111a2
#
_cell.length_a   1.000
_cell.length_b   1.000
_cell.length_c   1.000
_cell.angle_alpha   90.00
_cell.angle_beta   90.00
_cell.angle_gamma   90.00
#
_symmetry.space_group_name_H-M   'P 1'
#
loop_
_entity.id
_entity.type
_entity.pdbx_description
1 polymer ?
#
loop_
_entity_poly.entity_id
_entity_poly.type
_entity_poly.pdbx_seq_one_letter_code
_entity_poly.pdbx_strand_id
1 'polypeptide(L)'
;LCIIAAYNIGTRNSMFLDTKKRCVMTAAKQMDVRASINFLLERFKIERERFDRSGVYAYTQRLLAYNSNKIEGSTLTEEQTASLFDHGTLPKSDDYYRAKDVEEMNGHFLMFNKMLDTLDEPLSQELIKQFHYELKSGVFEDRANGYAIGDYKQRPNMIGMYQTVRPENVSQEMYLLMDWYNAQDINISVLAEFHARYESIHPFQDGNGRTGRLILFRECMKNGIVPVVVEDANRNEYLEALKEYREEEKTDKLVSLFEKEQHFYFEKCNYFM
;
A
#
# COMPACT_ATOMS: atom_id res chain seq x y z
N LEU A 1 32.47 54.77 -26.24
CA LEU A 1 31.32 54.60 -25.30
C LEU A 1 30.18 53.85 -26.00
N CYS A 2 30.35 52.58 -26.30
CA CYS A 2 29.27 51.65 -26.76
C CYS A 2 29.82 50.24 -26.86
N ILE A 3 30.18 49.61 -25.78
CA ILE A 3 30.42 48.13 -25.69
C ILE A 3 30.22 47.73 -24.23
N ILE A 4 29.00 47.61 -23.74
CA ILE A 4 28.60 46.82 -22.57
C ILE A 4 27.05 46.76 -22.58
N ALA A 5 26.47 45.97 -23.47
CA ALA A 5 25.02 45.64 -23.38
C ALA A 5 24.63 44.29 -24.07
N ALA A 6 25.61 43.45 -24.40
CA ALA A 6 25.31 42.21 -25.15
C ALA A 6 25.53 40.89 -24.38
N TYR A 7 25.81 40.91 -23.07
CA TYR A 7 26.17 39.70 -22.33
C TYR A 7 25.12 39.13 -21.37
N ASN A 8 23.91 39.72 -21.29
CA ASN A 8 22.90 39.28 -20.31
C ASN A 8 21.60 38.69 -20.89
N ILE A 9 21.50 38.52 -22.20
CA ILE A 9 20.28 37.94 -22.83
C ILE A 9 20.45 36.43 -23.14
N GLY A 10 21.69 35.97 -23.33
CA GLY A 10 21.99 34.56 -23.66
C GLY A 10 21.78 33.57 -22.50
N THR A 11 22.10 33.97 -21.28
CA THR A 11 22.04 33.09 -20.08
C THR A 11 20.63 32.92 -19.54
N ARG A 12 19.78 33.94 -19.64
CA ARG A 12 18.35 33.80 -19.25
C ARG A 12 17.56 32.92 -20.19
N ASN A 13 17.82 32.94 -21.48
CA ASN A 13 17.13 32.10 -22.45
C ASN A 13 17.55 30.62 -22.38
N SER A 14 18.80 30.32 -22.05
CA SER A 14 19.25 28.92 -21.91
C SER A 14 18.65 28.26 -20.65
N MET A 15 18.56 29.02 -19.56
CA MET A 15 18.01 28.52 -18.30
C MET A 15 16.49 28.32 -18.39
N PHE A 16 15.78 29.18 -19.15
CA PHE A 16 14.32 29.03 -19.40
C PHE A 16 14.03 27.87 -20.38
N LEU A 17 14.90 27.62 -21.36
CA LEU A 17 14.77 26.49 -22.28
C LEU A 17 15.09 25.16 -21.59
N ASP A 18 16.04 25.16 -20.65
CA ASP A 18 16.43 23.95 -19.90
C ASP A 18 15.35 23.59 -18.87
N THR A 19 14.76 24.59 -18.18
CA THR A 19 13.62 24.38 -17.28
C THR A 19 12.37 23.93 -18.03
N LYS A 20 12.06 24.48 -19.20
CA LYS A 20 10.94 24.00 -20.03
C LYS A 20 11.19 22.59 -20.55
N LYS A 21 12.39 22.25 -21.01
CA LYS A 21 12.72 20.88 -21.44
C LYS A 21 12.63 19.88 -20.28
N ARG A 22 13.13 20.22 -19.10
CA ARG A 22 12.98 19.38 -17.90
C ARG A 22 11.52 19.20 -17.51
N CYS A 23 10.72 20.27 -17.53
CA CYS A 23 9.29 20.21 -17.23
C CYS A 23 8.51 19.34 -18.23
N VAL A 24 8.80 19.45 -19.52
CA VAL A 24 8.18 18.63 -20.57
C VAL A 24 8.61 17.16 -20.48
N MET A 25 9.90 16.88 -20.19
CA MET A 25 10.39 15.51 -19.98
C MET A 25 9.79 14.87 -18.72
N THR A 26 9.61 15.64 -17.64
CA THR A 26 8.96 15.15 -16.41
C THR A 26 7.48 14.87 -16.63
N ALA A 27 6.77 15.75 -17.34
CA ALA A 27 5.36 15.54 -17.68
C ALA A 27 5.16 14.34 -18.61
N ALA A 28 6.01 14.17 -19.63
CA ALA A 28 5.98 13.02 -20.54
C ALA A 28 6.25 11.70 -19.78
N LYS A 29 7.20 11.68 -18.85
CA LYS A 29 7.50 10.52 -18.01
C LYS A 29 6.33 10.18 -17.07
N GLN A 30 5.67 11.19 -16.49
CA GLN A 30 4.47 10.98 -15.66
C GLN A 30 3.27 10.48 -16.48
N MET A 31 3.09 10.96 -17.72
CA MET A 31 2.05 10.44 -18.63
C MET A 31 2.31 8.98 -18.99
N ASP A 32 3.54 8.58 -19.19
CA ASP A 32 3.93 7.21 -19.50
C ASP A 32 3.65 6.27 -18.30
N VAL A 33 4.02 6.68 -17.08
CA VAL A 33 3.71 5.93 -15.86
C VAL A 33 2.20 5.77 -15.66
N ARG A 34 1.43 6.84 -15.80
CA ARG A 34 -0.03 6.77 -15.64
C ARG A 34 -0.70 5.84 -16.68
N ALA A 35 -0.22 5.86 -17.92
CA ALA A 35 -0.68 4.94 -18.96
C ALA A 35 -0.37 3.48 -18.59
N SER A 36 0.84 3.21 -18.06
CA SER A 36 1.24 1.88 -17.59
C SER A 36 0.37 1.39 -16.43
N ILE A 37 0.03 2.28 -15.48
CA ILE A 37 -0.86 1.92 -14.36
C ILE A 37 -2.28 1.62 -14.84
N ASN A 38 -2.82 2.40 -15.77
CA ASN A 38 -4.13 2.13 -16.35
C ASN A 38 -4.15 0.78 -17.08
N PHE A 39 -3.10 0.47 -17.85
CA PHE A 39 -2.94 -0.83 -18.51
C PHE A 39 -2.89 -1.97 -17.47
N LEU A 40 -2.15 -1.81 -16.40
CA LEU A 40 -2.07 -2.78 -15.31
C LEU A 40 -3.44 -3.04 -14.67
N LEU A 41 -4.23 -1.97 -14.44
CA LEU A 41 -5.60 -2.09 -13.91
C LEU A 41 -6.54 -2.85 -14.86
N GLU A 42 -6.46 -2.57 -16.15
CA GLU A 42 -7.24 -3.30 -17.16
C GLU A 42 -6.87 -4.78 -17.17
N ARG A 43 -5.57 -5.09 -17.09
CA ARG A 43 -5.08 -6.48 -17.00
C ARG A 43 -5.61 -7.17 -15.75
N PHE A 44 -5.59 -6.52 -14.59
CA PHE A 44 -6.15 -7.09 -13.35
C PHE A 44 -7.62 -7.47 -13.51
N LYS A 45 -8.44 -6.58 -14.10
CA LYS A 45 -9.87 -6.82 -14.31
C LYS A 45 -10.09 -8.01 -15.26
N ILE A 46 -9.43 -8.00 -16.43
CA ILE A 46 -9.56 -9.04 -17.46
C ILE A 46 -9.09 -10.41 -16.94
N GLU A 47 -7.92 -10.46 -16.31
CA GLU A 47 -7.34 -11.71 -15.82
C GLU A 47 -8.16 -12.31 -14.68
N ARG A 48 -8.68 -11.45 -13.77
CA ARG A 48 -9.59 -11.87 -12.71
C ARG A 48 -10.88 -12.46 -13.26
N GLU A 49 -11.53 -11.78 -14.22
CA GLU A 49 -12.78 -12.26 -14.86
C GLU A 49 -12.60 -13.58 -15.60
N ARG A 50 -11.43 -13.80 -16.19
CA ARG A 50 -11.09 -15.03 -16.91
C ARG A 50 -10.55 -16.14 -16.02
N PHE A 51 -10.41 -15.90 -14.71
CA PHE A 51 -9.74 -16.81 -13.77
C PHE A 51 -8.30 -17.17 -14.21
N ASP A 52 -7.63 -16.24 -14.90
CA ASP A 52 -6.25 -16.42 -15.33
C ASP A 52 -5.31 -16.27 -14.14
N ARG A 53 -4.65 -17.38 -13.78
CA ARG A 53 -3.69 -17.44 -12.66
C ARG A 53 -2.24 -17.26 -13.10
N SER A 54 -1.99 -17.09 -14.40
CA SER A 54 -0.63 -16.95 -14.96
C SER A 54 -0.19 -15.50 -15.15
N GLY A 55 -1.12 -14.54 -15.09
CA GLY A 55 -0.89 -13.16 -15.41
C GLY A 55 -0.46 -12.30 -14.23
N VAL A 56 -0.40 -10.99 -14.47
CA VAL A 56 0.05 -9.99 -13.49
C VAL A 56 -0.90 -9.82 -12.31
N TYR A 57 -2.20 -10.08 -12.49
CA TYR A 57 -3.16 -10.11 -11.39
C TYR A 57 -2.78 -11.16 -10.34
N ALA A 58 -2.56 -12.40 -10.77
CA ALA A 58 -2.19 -13.48 -9.87
C ALA A 58 -0.81 -13.25 -9.24
N TYR A 59 0.15 -12.76 -10.02
CA TYR A 59 1.46 -12.38 -9.51
C TYR A 59 1.35 -11.34 -8.39
N THR A 60 0.60 -10.25 -8.63
CA THR A 60 0.44 -9.17 -7.65
C THR A 60 -0.30 -9.63 -6.39
N GLN A 61 -1.37 -10.43 -6.54
CA GLN A 61 -2.10 -11.01 -5.41
C GLN A 61 -1.18 -11.81 -4.50
N ARG A 62 -0.38 -12.72 -5.07
CA ARG A 62 0.55 -13.55 -4.31
C ARG A 62 1.66 -12.72 -3.65
N LEU A 63 2.27 -11.80 -4.41
CA LEU A 63 3.35 -10.94 -3.91
C LEU A 63 2.89 -10.08 -2.73
N LEU A 64 1.78 -9.35 -2.89
CA LEU A 64 1.28 -8.46 -1.86
C LEU A 64 0.80 -9.24 -0.63
N ALA A 65 0.05 -10.34 -0.84
CA ALA A 65 -0.46 -11.15 0.26
C ALA A 65 0.66 -11.82 1.05
N TYR A 66 1.65 -12.42 0.37
CA TYR A 66 2.79 -13.03 1.03
C TYR A 66 3.55 -12.02 1.89
N ASN A 67 4.07 -10.96 1.28
CA ASN A 67 4.90 -10.00 1.98
C ASN A 67 4.13 -9.30 3.11
N SER A 68 2.90 -8.88 2.85
CA SER A 68 2.10 -8.19 3.86
C SER A 68 1.76 -9.06 5.07
N ASN A 69 1.47 -10.34 4.90
CA ASN A 69 1.27 -11.27 6.00
C ASN A 69 2.60 -11.65 6.67
N LYS A 70 3.69 -11.78 5.91
CA LYS A 70 5.01 -12.12 6.45
C LYS A 70 5.56 -11.05 7.38
N ILE A 71 5.36 -9.77 7.05
CA ILE A 71 5.67 -8.62 7.91
C ILE A 71 4.98 -8.76 9.28
N GLU A 72 3.75 -9.28 9.32
CA GLU A 72 2.98 -9.54 10.54
C GLU A 72 3.33 -10.88 11.22
N GLY A 73 4.32 -11.59 10.71
CA GLY A 73 4.83 -12.83 11.31
C GLY A 73 4.08 -14.09 10.89
N SER A 74 3.44 -14.11 9.72
CA SER A 74 2.87 -15.33 9.13
C SER A 74 3.95 -16.40 8.96
N THR A 75 3.58 -17.64 9.22
CA THR A 75 4.46 -18.81 9.06
C THR A 75 4.47 -19.34 7.62
N LEU A 76 3.50 -18.94 6.78
CA LEU A 76 3.39 -19.42 5.41
C LEU A 76 4.59 -18.99 4.55
N THR A 77 5.00 -19.88 3.64
CA THR A 77 6.00 -19.61 2.61
C THR A 77 5.39 -19.00 1.35
N GLU A 78 6.22 -18.51 0.43
CA GLU A 78 5.76 -18.04 -0.89
C GLU A 78 5.07 -19.16 -1.67
N GLU A 79 5.62 -20.38 -1.64
CA GLU A 79 5.05 -21.54 -2.31
C GLU A 79 3.67 -21.91 -1.75
N GLN A 80 3.54 -21.89 -0.41
CA GLN A 80 2.26 -22.14 0.26
C GLN A 80 1.23 -21.04 -0.06
N THR A 81 1.67 -19.78 -0.11
CA THR A 81 0.82 -18.65 -0.52
C THR A 81 0.34 -18.81 -1.96
N ALA A 82 1.25 -19.15 -2.87
CA ALA A 82 0.92 -19.40 -4.28
C ALA A 82 -0.06 -20.56 -4.42
N SER A 83 0.18 -21.69 -3.75
CA SER A 83 -0.69 -22.85 -3.79
C SER A 83 -2.10 -22.58 -3.24
N LEU A 84 -2.20 -21.81 -2.15
CA LEU A 84 -3.50 -21.38 -1.63
C LEU A 84 -4.26 -20.50 -2.64
N PHE A 85 -3.58 -19.56 -3.28
CA PHE A 85 -4.20 -18.69 -4.27
C PHE A 85 -4.61 -19.43 -5.54
N ASP A 86 -3.71 -20.27 -6.08
CA ASP A 86 -3.92 -20.93 -7.38
C ASP A 86 -4.84 -22.14 -7.29
N HIS A 87 -4.80 -22.89 -6.18
CA HIS A 87 -5.44 -24.20 -6.06
C HIS A 87 -6.36 -24.33 -4.84
N GLY A 88 -6.33 -23.40 -3.90
CA GLY A 88 -7.09 -23.49 -2.63
C GLY A 88 -6.53 -24.56 -1.69
N THR A 89 -5.32 -25.03 -1.89
CA THR A 89 -4.69 -26.11 -1.12
C THR A 89 -3.29 -25.71 -0.65
N LEU A 90 -2.81 -26.36 0.39
CA LEU A 90 -1.41 -26.29 0.80
C LEU A 90 -0.64 -27.47 0.25
N PRO A 91 0.60 -27.29 -0.24
CA PRO A 91 1.45 -28.38 -0.64
C PRO A 91 1.76 -29.27 0.56
N LYS A 92 1.99 -30.56 0.32
CA LYS A 92 2.44 -31.48 1.37
C LYS A 92 3.83 -31.05 1.82
N SER A 93 3.93 -30.66 3.09
CA SER A 93 5.18 -30.21 3.72
C SER A 93 5.21 -30.71 5.15
N ASP A 94 6.40 -30.92 5.70
CA ASP A 94 6.62 -31.17 7.11
C ASP A 94 6.72 -29.86 7.92
N ASP A 95 6.63 -28.70 7.24
CA ASP A 95 6.69 -27.39 7.88
C ASP A 95 5.42 -27.12 8.68
N TYR A 96 5.62 -26.56 9.85
CA TYR A 96 4.55 -26.11 10.71
C TYR A 96 3.98 -24.77 10.19
N TYR A 97 2.67 -24.68 10.11
CA TYR A 97 1.93 -23.42 9.87
C TYR A 97 0.76 -23.30 10.83
N ARG A 98 0.38 -22.06 11.14
CA ARG A 98 -0.78 -21.80 12.00
C ARG A 98 -2.05 -21.74 11.14
N ALA A 99 -3.15 -22.30 11.61
CA ALA A 99 -4.45 -22.21 10.93
C ALA A 99 -4.87 -20.75 10.69
N LYS A 100 -4.65 -19.88 11.66
CA LYS A 100 -4.88 -18.43 11.54
C LYS A 100 -4.18 -17.81 10.33
N ASP A 101 -2.94 -18.22 10.05
CA ASP A 101 -2.20 -17.66 8.91
C ASP A 101 -2.85 -18.02 7.57
N VAL A 102 -3.44 -19.20 7.46
CA VAL A 102 -4.20 -19.63 6.27
C VAL A 102 -5.50 -18.83 6.13
N GLU A 103 -6.22 -18.64 7.24
CA GLU A 103 -7.46 -17.84 7.27
C GLU A 103 -7.18 -16.39 6.88
N GLU A 104 -6.13 -15.78 7.43
CA GLU A 104 -5.73 -14.41 7.14
C GLU A 104 -5.19 -14.25 5.71
N MET A 105 -4.48 -15.26 5.17
CA MET A 105 -4.05 -15.25 3.78
C MET A 105 -5.24 -15.26 2.82
N ASN A 106 -6.24 -16.10 3.06
CA ASN A 106 -7.48 -16.13 2.30
C ASN A 106 -8.23 -14.80 2.39
N GLY A 107 -8.32 -14.24 3.59
CA GLY A 107 -8.90 -12.91 3.82
C GLY A 107 -8.18 -11.81 3.04
N HIS A 108 -6.84 -11.88 2.94
CA HIS A 108 -6.06 -10.92 2.16
C HIS A 108 -6.40 -10.97 0.66
N PHE A 109 -6.60 -12.17 0.09
CA PHE A 109 -7.04 -12.30 -1.30
C PHE A 109 -8.43 -11.70 -1.53
N LEU A 110 -9.37 -11.89 -0.58
CA LEU A 110 -10.70 -11.29 -0.64
C LEU A 110 -10.62 -9.76 -0.52
N MET A 111 -9.83 -9.26 0.42
CA MET A 111 -9.59 -7.83 0.63
C MET A 111 -9.02 -7.15 -0.63
N PHE A 112 -8.08 -7.79 -1.32
CA PHE A 112 -7.55 -7.28 -2.60
C PHE A 112 -8.62 -7.23 -3.69
N ASN A 113 -9.46 -8.27 -3.80
CA ASN A 113 -10.58 -8.27 -4.76
C ASN A 113 -11.57 -7.15 -4.45
N LYS A 114 -11.92 -6.95 -3.18
CA LYS A 114 -12.78 -5.84 -2.75
C LYS A 114 -12.16 -4.49 -3.10
N MET A 115 -10.85 -4.34 -2.95
CA MET A 115 -10.12 -3.14 -3.35
C MET A 115 -10.27 -2.83 -4.84
N LEU A 116 -10.14 -3.86 -5.71
CA LEU A 116 -10.34 -3.69 -7.15
C LEU A 116 -11.77 -3.30 -7.50
N ASP A 117 -12.76 -3.89 -6.83
CA ASP A 117 -14.18 -3.62 -7.07
C ASP A 117 -14.58 -2.18 -6.67
N THR A 118 -13.87 -1.60 -5.71
CA THR A 118 -14.16 -0.27 -5.15
C THR A 118 -13.11 0.78 -5.49
N LEU A 119 -12.27 0.54 -6.51
CA LEU A 119 -11.14 1.43 -6.83
C LEU A 119 -11.60 2.85 -7.19
N ASP A 120 -12.72 2.97 -7.89
CA ASP A 120 -13.27 4.26 -8.33
C ASP A 120 -13.97 5.03 -7.19
N GLU A 121 -14.31 4.37 -6.08
CA GLU A 121 -14.92 5.00 -4.92
C GLU A 121 -13.93 5.93 -4.19
N PRO A 122 -14.38 7.02 -3.54
CA PRO A 122 -13.54 7.78 -2.65
C PRO A 122 -13.13 6.91 -1.45
N LEU A 123 -11.89 7.09 -0.97
CA LEU A 123 -11.48 6.46 0.30
C LEU A 123 -12.33 7.03 1.44
N SER A 124 -12.91 6.17 2.26
CA SER A 124 -13.76 6.55 3.40
C SER A 124 -13.53 5.60 4.58
N GLN A 125 -13.96 6.02 5.77
CA GLN A 125 -13.88 5.16 6.96
C GLN A 125 -14.66 3.86 6.76
N GLU A 126 -15.81 3.93 6.09
CA GLU A 126 -16.66 2.78 5.78
C GLU A 126 -15.96 1.80 4.85
N LEU A 127 -15.27 2.31 3.82
CA LEU A 127 -14.51 1.47 2.89
C LEU A 127 -13.30 0.82 3.58
N ILE A 128 -12.60 1.55 4.45
CA ILE A 128 -11.51 1.00 5.27
C ILE A 128 -12.02 -0.13 6.18
N LYS A 129 -13.18 0.04 6.80
CA LYS A 129 -13.83 -1.00 7.61
C LYS A 129 -14.22 -2.21 6.78
N GLN A 130 -14.68 -2.02 5.53
CA GLN A 130 -14.97 -3.13 4.61
C GLN A 130 -13.70 -3.91 4.26
N PHE A 131 -12.58 -3.25 3.99
CA PHE A 131 -11.30 -3.94 3.76
C PHE A 131 -10.90 -4.79 4.97
N HIS A 132 -10.99 -4.23 6.17
CA HIS A 132 -10.72 -4.98 7.39
C HIS A 132 -11.68 -6.17 7.57
N TYR A 133 -12.97 -6.01 7.23
CA TYR A 133 -13.94 -7.10 7.27
C TYR A 133 -13.54 -8.25 6.34
N GLU A 134 -13.18 -7.97 5.09
CA GLU A 134 -12.74 -9.01 4.15
C GLU A 134 -11.50 -9.74 4.67
N LEU A 135 -10.56 -9.02 5.25
CA LEU A 135 -9.33 -9.61 5.82
C LEU A 135 -9.63 -10.56 6.99
N LYS A 136 -10.55 -10.19 7.88
CA LYS A 136 -10.67 -10.78 9.22
C LYS A 136 -11.93 -11.60 9.44
N SER A 137 -12.94 -11.54 8.56
CA SER A 137 -14.24 -12.21 8.76
C SER A 137 -14.15 -13.74 8.84
N GLY A 138 -13.15 -14.35 8.17
CA GLY A 138 -12.88 -15.78 8.20
C GLY A 138 -11.99 -16.25 9.36
N VAL A 139 -11.44 -15.33 10.17
CA VAL A 139 -10.46 -15.69 11.20
C VAL A 139 -11.17 -16.17 12.48
N PHE A 140 -11.05 -17.47 12.76
CA PHE A 140 -11.70 -18.10 13.92
C PHE A 140 -11.24 -17.49 15.25
N GLU A 141 -9.93 -17.32 15.43
CA GLU A 141 -9.35 -16.81 16.67
C GLU A 141 -9.90 -15.42 17.05
N ASP A 142 -10.00 -14.52 16.06
CA ASP A 142 -10.48 -13.14 16.29
C ASP A 142 -11.97 -13.15 16.69
N ARG A 143 -12.75 -14.00 16.06
CA ARG A 143 -14.18 -14.19 16.41
C ARG A 143 -14.33 -14.78 17.81
N ALA A 144 -13.52 -15.78 18.14
CA ALA A 144 -13.51 -16.41 19.47
C ALA A 144 -13.11 -15.41 20.57
N ASN A 145 -12.18 -14.49 20.26
CA ASN A 145 -11.77 -13.43 21.18
C ASN A 145 -12.76 -12.25 21.24
N GLY A 146 -13.81 -12.26 20.44
CA GLY A 146 -14.82 -11.19 20.39
C GLY A 146 -14.23 -9.86 19.88
N TYR A 147 -13.31 -9.91 18.90
CA TYR A 147 -12.80 -8.70 18.26
C TYR A 147 -13.85 -8.08 17.34
N ALA A 148 -13.87 -6.76 17.26
CA ALA A 148 -14.72 -6.04 16.33
C ALA A 148 -14.18 -6.21 14.89
N ILE A 149 -14.81 -7.11 14.12
CA ILE A 149 -14.41 -7.39 12.74
C ILE A 149 -15.17 -6.45 11.80
N GLY A 150 -14.44 -5.69 10.99
CA GLY A 150 -15.03 -4.66 10.14
C GLY A 150 -15.49 -3.42 10.91
N ASP A 151 -15.03 -3.27 12.14
CA ASP A 151 -15.26 -2.06 12.93
C ASP A 151 -14.05 -1.74 13.81
N TYR A 152 -14.01 -0.52 14.34
CA TYR A 152 -12.89 -0.04 15.13
C TYR A 152 -12.75 -0.80 16.45
N LYS A 153 -11.51 -0.86 16.94
CA LYS A 153 -11.17 -1.56 18.18
C LYS A 153 -11.98 -1.06 19.37
N GLN A 154 -12.34 -1.99 20.23
CA GLN A 154 -13.06 -1.71 21.48
C GLN A 154 -12.15 -1.83 22.71
N ARG A 155 -10.93 -2.32 22.52
CA ARG A 155 -9.93 -2.49 23.58
C ARG A 155 -8.65 -1.76 23.21
N PRO A 156 -7.94 -1.14 24.17
CA PRO A 156 -6.63 -0.53 23.92
C PRO A 156 -5.66 -1.57 23.34
N ASN A 157 -4.80 -1.13 22.43
CA ASN A 157 -3.70 -1.95 21.91
C ASN A 157 -2.41 -1.12 21.87
N MET A 158 -1.30 -1.81 21.61
CA MET A 158 0.03 -1.21 21.60
C MET A 158 0.83 -1.70 20.39
N ILE A 159 1.76 -0.87 19.92
CA ILE A 159 2.80 -1.24 18.96
C ILE A 159 4.15 -1.22 19.70
N GLY A 160 4.64 -2.39 20.09
CA GLY A 160 5.78 -2.48 21.00
C GLY A 160 5.48 -1.79 22.33
N MET A 161 6.20 -0.72 22.63
CA MET A 161 5.99 0.11 23.84
C MET A 161 5.11 1.35 23.58
N TYR A 162 4.71 1.59 22.34
CA TYR A 162 3.91 2.74 21.97
C TYR A 162 2.42 2.45 22.16
N GLN A 163 1.73 3.27 22.97
CA GLN A 163 0.29 3.20 23.13
C GLN A 163 -0.39 3.91 21.94
N THR A 164 -1.19 3.18 21.19
CA THR A 164 -1.93 3.71 20.05
C THR A 164 -3.11 4.56 20.50
N VAL A 165 -3.84 5.17 19.57
CA VAL A 165 -5.05 5.94 19.89
C VAL A 165 -6.03 5.07 20.68
N ARG A 166 -6.61 5.64 21.74
CA ARG A 166 -7.61 4.94 22.58
C ARG A 166 -8.90 4.69 21.79
N PRO A 167 -9.61 3.58 22.07
CA PRO A 167 -10.81 3.19 21.33
C PRO A 167 -11.85 4.31 21.16
N GLU A 168 -12.11 5.07 22.22
CA GLU A 168 -13.07 6.17 22.24
C GLU A 168 -12.72 7.33 21.28
N ASN A 169 -11.45 7.49 20.92
CA ASN A 169 -10.95 8.55 20.06
C ASN A 169 -10.69 8.11 18.60
N VAL A 170 -10.72 6.80 18.31
CA VAL A 170 -10.36 6.29 16.97
C VAL A 170 -11.21 6.89 15.87
N SER A 171 -12.53 6.99 16.06
CA SER A 171 -13.43 7.53 15.04
C SER A 171 -13.10 8.99 14.71
N GLN A 172 -12.76 9.79 15.73
CA GLN A 172 -12.38 11.20 15.56
C GLN A 172 -11.02 11.33 14.86
N GLU A 173 -10.03 10.57 15.27
CA GLU A 173 -8.69 10.61 14.66
C GLU A 173 -8.71 10.14 13.19
N MET A 174 -9.51 9.12 12.89
CA MET A 174 -9.73 8.68 11.50
C MET A 174 -10.48 9.73 10.68
N TYR A 175 -11.44 10.46 11.27
CA TYR A 175 -12.09 11.57 10.60
C TYR A 175 -11.08 12.68 10.25
N LEU A 176 -10.24 13.09 11.20
CA LEU A 176 -9.20 14.10 10.98
C LEU A 176 -8.18 13.65 9.92
N LEU A 177 -7.79 12.37 9.93
CA LEU A 177 -6.90 11.82 8.92
C LEU A 177 -7.53 11.89 7.52
N MET A 178 -8.81 11.52 7.38
CA MET A 178 -9.51 11.57 6.10
C MET A 178 -9.73 12.99 5.60
N ASP A 179 -10.09 13.90 6.50
CA ASP A 179 -10.25 15.34 6.17
C ASP A 179 -8.94 15.94 5.67
N TRP A 180 -7.85 15.69 6.37
CA TRP A 180 -6.51 16.09 5.93
C TRP A 180 -6.16 15.48 4.57
N TYR A 181 -6.38 14.17 4.37
CA TYR A 181 -6.05 13.47 3.13
C TYR A 181 -6.80 14.04 1.93
N ASN A 182 -8.09 14.30 2.08
CA ASN A 182 -8.94 14.83 1.02
C ASN A 182 -8.56 16.26 0.57
N ALA A 183 -7.79 16.98 1.38
CA ALA A 183 -7.31 18.33 1.06
C ALA A 183 -5.94 18.32 0.35
N GLN A 184 -5.32 17.15 0.09
CA GLN A 184 -3.98 17.07 -0.45
C GLN A 184 -3.94 16.83 -1.96
N ASP A 185 -2.88 17.32 -2.60
CA ASP A 185 -2.46 16.89 -3.94
C ASP A 185 -1.67 15.58 -3.81
N ILE A 186 -2.27 14.46 -4.22
CA ILE A 186 -1.77 13.13 -3.91
C ILE A 186 -0.47 12.83 -4.67
N ASN A 187 0.56 12.51 -3.90
CA ASN A 187 1.88 12.06 -4.33
C ASN A 187 2.44 11.06 -3.31
N ILE A 188 3.61 10.49 -3.57
CA ILE A 188 4.19 9.45 -2.70
C ILE A 188 4.49 9.96 -1.28
N SER A 189 4.87 11.21 -1.10
CA SER A 189 5.13 11.79 0.23
C SER A 189 3.84 11.93 1.04
N VAL A 190 2.74 12.36 0.41
CA VAL A 190 1.42 12.43 1.04
C VAL A 190 0.92 11.04 1.41
N LEU A 191 1.13 10.04 0.53
CA LEU A 191 0.76 8.65 0.81
C LEU A 191 1.59 8.04 1.93
N ALA A 192 2.88 8.37 2.02
CA ALA A 192 3.74 7.95 3.13
C ALA A 192 3.28 8.55 4.46
N GLU A 193 2.93 9.83 4.48
CA GLU A 193 2.39 10.49 5.67
C GLU A 193 1.03 9.93 6.09
N PHE A 194 0.12 9.75 5.12
CA PHE A 194 -1.17 9.09 5.38
C PHE A 194 -0.98 7.72 6.02
N HIS A 195 -0.11 6.91 5.42
CA HIS A 195 0.18 5.56 5.89
C HIS A 195 0.76 5.57 7.32
N ALA A 196 1.73 6.44 7.60
CA ALA A 196 2.34 6.56 8.92
C ALA A 196 1.35 7.02 10.00
N ARG A 197 0.47 7.98 9.67
CA ARG A 197 -0.62 8.43 10.56
C ARG A 197 -1.61 7.30 10.82
N TYR A 198 -2.05 6.59 9.78
CA TYR A 198 -2.94 5.44 9.91
C TYR A 198 -2.35 4.36 10.82
N GLU A 199 -1.08 4.00 10.60
CA GLU A 199 -0.37 3.02 11.44
C GLU A 199 -0.22 3.51 12.91
N SER A 200 -0.12 4.82 13.13
CA SER A 200 -0.04 5.39 14.48
C SER A 200 -1.40 5.41 15.19
N ILE A 201 -2.49 5.67 14.48
CA ILE A 201 -3.87 5.56 15.00
C ILE A 201 -4.17 4.11 15.37
N HIS A 202 -3.79 3.18 14.51
CA HIS A 202 -3.98 1.73 14.69
C HIS A 202 -5.43 1.38 14.98
N PRO A 203 -6.36 1.66 14.03
CA PRO A 203 -7.79 1.75 14.31
C PRO A 203 -8.46 0.42 14.68
N PHE A 204 -7.90 -0.72 14.28
CA PHE A 204 -8.48 -2.04 14.51
C PHE A 204 -7.78 -2.78 15.65
N GLN A 205 -8.41 -3.85 16.16
CA GLN A 205 -7.81 -4.66 17.20
C GLN A 205 -6.60 -5.46 16.71
N ASP A 206 -6.66 -5.95 15.46
CA ASP A 206 -5.61 -6.63 14.70
C ASP A 206 -5.81 -6.33 13.20
N GLY A 207 -4.83 -6.62 12.33
CA GLY A 207 -4.95 -6.45 10.88
C GLY A 207 -4.68 -5.03 10.36
N ASN A 208 -4.22 -4.11 11.20
CA ASN A 208 -3.96 -2.71 10.82
C ASN A 208 -2.90 -2.61 9.71
N GLY A 209 -1.72 -3.21 9.90
CA GLY A 209 -0.64 -3.15 8.92
C GLY A 209 -1.04 -3.70 7.55
N ARG A 210 -1.75 -4.82 7.50
CA ARG A 210 -2.24 -5.42 6.25
C ARG A 210 -3.25 -4.54 5.55
N THR A 211 -4.21 -4.00 6.29
CA THR A 211 -5.20 -3.05 5.76
C THR A 211 -4.52 -1.75 5.30
N GLY A 212 -3.59 -1.20 6.09
CA GLY A 212 -2.85 0.02 5.75
C GLY A 212 -2.01 -0.13 4.48
N ARG A 213 -1.30 -1.25 4.30
CA ARG A 213 -0.52 -1.52 3.08
C ARG A 213 -1.42 -1.75 1.86
N LEU A 214 -2.61 -2.33 2.01
CA LEU A 214 -3.57 -2.40 0.91
C LEU A 214 -4.11 -1.02 0.53
N ILE A 215 -4.43 -0.17 1.49
CA ILE A 215 -4.87 1.22 1.24
C ILE A 215 -3.77 1.99 0.48
N LEU A 216 -2.52 1.86 0.92
CA LEU A 216 -1.37 2.47 0.23
C LEU A 216 -1.28 2.01 -1.23
N PHE A 217 -1.35 0.69 -1.47
CA PHE A 217 -1.37 0.11 -2.81
C PHE A 217 -2.51 0.68 -3.66
N ARG A 218 -3.73 0.69 -3.10
CA ARG A 218 -4.94 1.21 -3.73
C ARG A 218 -4.80 2.68 -4.14
N GLU A 219 -4.37 3.52 -3.20
CA GLU A 219 -4.29 4.96 -3.44
C GLU A 219 -3.17 5.32 -4.44
N CYS A 220 -2.09 4.54 -4.48
CA CYS A 220 -1.12 4.62 -5.57
C CYS A 220 -1.80 4.37 -6.93
N MET A 221 -2.47 3.22 -7.08
CA MET A 221 -3.15 2.83 -8.34
C MET A 221 -4.17 3.89 -8.78
N LYS A 222 -5.05 4.31 -7.85
CA LYS A 222 -6.11 5.29 -8.12
C LYS A 222 -5.56 6.62 -8.64
N ASN A 223 -4.41 7.05 -8.14
CA ASN A 223 -3.80 8.33 -8.50
C ASN A 223 -2.78 8.22 -9.64
N GLY A 224 -2.65 7.04 -10.28
CA GLY A 224 -1.70 6.82 -11.37
C GLY A 224 -0.23 6.87 -10.92
N ILE A 225 0.01 6.48 -9.68
CA ILE A 225 1.33 6.33 -9.04
C ILE A 225 1.66 4.84 -9.05
N VAL A 226 2.93 4.49 -9.27
CA VAL A 226 3.39 3.09 -9.19
C VAL A 226 3.06 2.54 -7.79
N PRO A 227 2.40 1.39 -7.67
CA PRO A 227 2.07 0.81 -6.38
C PRO A 227 3.30 0.46 -5.55
N VAL A 228 3.15 0.60 -4.24
CA VAL A 228 4.13 0.16 -3.26
C VAL A 228 3.77 -1.23 -2.76
N VAL A 229 4.71 -2.16 -2.84
CA VAL A 229 4.64 -3.46 -2.18
C VAL A 229 5.86 -3.59 -1.28
N VAL A 230 5.68 -3.39 0.01
CA VAL A 230 6.78 -3.53 0.98
C VAL A 230 7.16 -5.01 1.07
N GLU A 231 8.39 -5.35 0.67
CA GLU A 231 8.91 -6.71 0.79
C GLU A 231 9.28 -7.05 2.24
N ASP A 232 9.03 -8.30 2.65
CA ASP A 232 9.41 -8.80 3.99
C ASP A 232 10.92 -8.67 4.25
N ALA A 233 11.75 -8.77 3.22
CA ALA A 233 13.19 -8.53 3.31
C ALA A 233 13.53 -7.12 3.83
N ASN A 234 12.66 -6.13 3.60
CA ASN A 234 12.81 -4.75 4.04
C ASN A 234 11.98 -4.44 5.31
N ARG A 235 11.43 -5.47 5.98
CA ARG A 235 10.58 -5.33 7.18
C ARG A 235 11.19 -4.44 8.26
N ASN A 236 12.47 -4.63 8.57
CA ASN A 236 13.12 -3.86 9.62
C ASN A 236 13.23 -2.38 9.25
N GLU A 237 13.62 -2.07 8.01
CA GLU A 237 13.70 -0.70 7.49
C GLU A 237 12.31 -0.02 7.55
N TYR A 238 11.26 -0.75 7.15
CA TYR A 238 9.88 -0.28 7.22
C TYR A 238 9.42 0.03 8.65
N LEU A 239 9.66 -0.87 9.61
CA LEU A 239 9.27 -0.68 11.00
C LEU A 239 10.05 0.46 11.68
N GLU A 240 11.35 0.63 11.34
CA GLU A 240 12.17 1.74 11.81
C GLU A 240 11.68 3.09 11.25
N ALA A 241 11.30 3.15 9.98
CA ALA A 241 10.74 4.36 9.37
C ALA A 241 9.39 4.76 10.01
N LEU A 242 8.52 3.80 10.30
CA LEU A 242 7.28 4.05 11.04
C LEU A 242 7.54 4.48 12.49
N LYS A 243 8.57 3.95 13.13
CA LYS A 243 8.98 4.37 14.46
C LYS A 243 9.50 5.80 14.45
N GLU A 244 10.36 6.17 13.49
CA GLU A 244 10.86 7.54 13.34
C GLU A 244 9.71 8.54 13.16
N TYR A 245 8.70 8.18 12.37
CA TYR A 245 7.51 9.02 12.25
C TYR A 245 6.82 9.25 13.60
N ARG A 246 6.62 8.21 14.39
CA ARG A 246 5.98 8.33 15.73
C ARG A 246 6.80 9.17 16.72
N GLU A 247 8.11 9.19 16.58
CA GLU A 247 9.02 9.89 17.50
C GLU A 247 9.34 11.32 17.04
N GLU A 248 9.43 11.56 15.73
CA GLU A 248 9.96 12.79 15.14
C GLU A 248 9.06 13.42 14.07
N GLU A 249 7.93 12.78 13.72
CA GLU A 249 7.00 13.17 12.64
C GLU A 249 7.69 13.30 11.26
N LYS A 250 8.79 12.55 11.03
CA LYS A 250 9.53 12.53 9.76
C LYS A 250 9.13 11.37 8.90
N THR A 251 8.97 11.63 7.60
CA THR A 251 8.58 10.62 6.60
C THR A 251 9.68 10.30 5.58
N ASP A 252 10.84 10.97 5.64
CA ASP A 252 11.87 10.84 4.60
C ASP A 252 12.35 9.40 4.37
N LYS A 253 12.56 8.63 5.45
CA LYS A 253 12.94 7.22 5.33
C LYS A 253 11.83 6.38 4.72
N LEU A 254 10.58 6.64 5.10
CA LEU A 254 9.43 5.91 4.58
C LEU A 254 9.23 6.22 3.09
N VAL A 255 9.37 7.49 2.67
CA VAL A 255 9.33 7.90 1.27
C VAL A 255 10.44 7.20 0.47
N SER A 256 11.68 7.23 0.96
CA SER A 256 12.81 6.58 0.29
C SER A 256 12.61 5.07 0.13
N LEU A 257 12.07 4.41 1.15
CA LEU A 257 11.71 3.00 1.09
C LEU A 257 10.60 2.76 0.06
N PHE A 258 9.55 3.57 0.07
CA PHE A 258 8.44 3.40 -0.87
C PHE A 258 8.87 3.60 -2.33
N GLU A 259 9.74 4.56 -2.62
CA GLU A 259 10.32 4.77 -3.96
C GLU A 259 11.15 3.55 -4.41
N LYS A 260 11.93 2.95 -3.52
CA LYS A 260 12.68 1.71 -3.76
C LYS A 260 11.75 0.55 -4.09
N GLU A 261 10.69 0.34 -3.29
CA GLU A 261 9.70 -0.73 -3.47
C GLU A 261 8.85 -0.54 -4.74
N GLN A 262 8.51 0.71 -5.08
CA GLN A 262 7.86 1.04 -6.35
C GLN A 262 8.69 0.63 -7.56
N HIS A 263 10.00 0.93 -7.52
CA HIS A 263 10.91 0.56 -8.61
C HIS A 263 10.97 -0.95 -8.79
N PHE A 264 11.13 -1.69 -7.69
CA PHE A 264 11.14 -3.15 -7.71
C PHE A 264 9.84 -3.74 -8.26
N TYR A 265 8.68 -3.29 -7.76
CA TYR A 265 7.39 -3.77 -8.22
C TYR A 265 7.17 -3.47 -9.71
N PHE A 266 7.50 -2.27 -10.16
CA PHE A 266 7.35 -1.86 -11.56
C PHE A 266 8.22 -2.69 -12.50
N GLU A 267 9.48 -2.95 -12.15
CA GLU A 267 10.36 -3.83 -12.92
C GLU A 267 9.80 -5.25 -13.07
N LYS A 268 9.22 -5.80 -12.01
CA LYS A 268 8.59 -7.12 -12.06
C LYS A 268 7.33 -7.13 -12.92
N CYS A 269 6.51 -6.09 -12.85
CA CYS A 269 5.31 -5.97 -13.67
C CYS A 269 5.63 -5.79 -15.17
N ASN A 270 6.76 -5.17 -15.52
CA ASN A 270 7.20 -5.02 -16.92
C ASN A 270 7.35 -6.36 -17.66
N TYR A 271 7.57 -7.46 -16.93
CA TYR A 271 7.60 -8.80 -17.54
C TYR A 271 6.24 -9.21 -18.13
N PHE A 272 5.15 -8.66 -17.61
CA PHE A 272 3.77 -8.96 -18.02
C PHE A 272 3.18 -7.92 -18.98
N MET A 273 3.84 -6.78 -19.16
CA MET A 273 3.43 -5.69 -20.05
C MET A 273 4.10 -5.80 -21.40
#